data_388112cb1db3900a63a17c5d63ae60eb
#
_entry.id   388112cb1db3900a63a17c5d63ae60eb
#
_cell.length_a   1.000
_cell.length_b   1.000
_cell.length_c   1.000
_cell.angle_alpha   90.00
_cell.angle_beta   90.00
_cell.angle_gamma   90.00
#
_symmetry.space_group_name_H-M   'P 1'
#
loop_
_entity.id
_entity.type
_entity.pdbx_description
1 polymer ?
#
loop_
_entity_poly.entity_id
_entity_poly.type
_entity_poly.pdbx_seq_one_letter_code
_entity_poly.pdbx_strand_id
1 'polypeptide(L)'
;MNPTGSYKDRIAAATIEDALRRGLRGWIGTSSGNGGASMSAYGAKAGLPGFLCIAADAPPEKVRSIVPYGATLLPMSQLGIAEMDAIRELASEFRLKLSVTAYRYNPEGMSGSEAIGSELINQGEFTHVYVPAGGGGLLVAVARGLGGASTARLICTQPEGCDPIVRFLNREIVEPQIVSCTSTISGLQLPAPPDGKLAASAVRETDGWGCSVSDADAWLMQDYLASKEGIFVEPASALAAAALANDVKSGRLAATARPVVILTGSGLKDMRRFRSTDLLTQRMFTIADLRPRLEAIDASEPPARR
;
A
#
# COMPACT_ATOMS: atom_id res chain seq x y z
N MET A 1 15.58 -3.19 -1.29
CA MET A 1 14.95 -1.96 -0.73
C MET A 1 14.07 -1.32 -1.80
N ASN A 2 13.07 -0.55 -1.39
CA ASN A 2 12.19 0.18 -2.31
C ASN A 2 12.59 1.67 -2.28
N PRO A 3 13.33 2.19 -3.28
CA PRO A 3 13.93 3.53 -3.27
C PRO A 3 12.94 4.67 -3.05
N THR A 4 11.70 4.55 -3.56
CA THR A 4 10.66 5.57 -3.33
C THR A 4 9.86 5.34 -2.05
N GLY A 5 10.21 4.32 -1.26
CA GLY A 5 9.63 4.03 0.04
C GLY A 5 8.33 3.21 0.02
N SER A 6 8.01 2.51 -1.07
CA SER A 6 6.88 1.57 -1.10
C SER A 6 7.11 0.39 -2.03
N TYR A 7 6.34 -0.71 -1.83
CA TYR A 7 6.41 -1.89 -2.70
C TYR A 7 6.06 -1.61 -4.17
N LYS A 8 5.45 -0.46 -4.47
CA LYS A 8 5.14 -0.04 -5.85
C LYS A 8 6.39 0.08 -6.72
N ASP A 9 7.55 0.21 -6.13
CA ASP A 9 8.83 0.19 -6.83
C ASP A 9 9.05 -1.11 -7.61
N ARG A 10 8.60 -2.24 -7.08
CA ARG A 10 8.67 -3.54 -7.74
C ARG A 10 7.82 -3.59 -9.02
N ILE A 11 6.61 -3.01 -8.94
CA ILE A 11 5.71 -2.88 -10.08
C ILE A 11 6.31 -1.94 -11.12
N ALA A 12 6.84 -0.79 -10.67
CA ALA A 12 7.45 0.19 -11.56
C ALA A 12 8.67 -0.38 -12.29
N ALA A 13 9.53 -1.11 -11.58
CA ALA A 13 10.70 -1.78 -12.18
C ALA A 13 10.28 -2.71 -13.33
N ALA A 14 9.38 -3.65 -13.06
CA ALA A 14 8.90 -4.60 -14.07
C ALA A 14 8.14 -3.93 -15.22
N THR A 15 7.36 -2.87 -14.92
CA THR A 15 6.65 -2.09 -15.93
C THR A 15 7.61 -1.39 -16.89
N ILE A 16 8.66 -0.75 -16.37
CA ILE A 16 9.66 -0.06 -17.17
C ILE A 16 10.52 -1.05 -17.94
N GLU A 17 10.91 -2.16 -17.35
CA GLU A 17 11.63 -3.24 -18.03
C GLU A 17 10.84 -3.76 -19.24
N ASP A 18 9.53 -4.03 -19.08
CA ASP A 18 8.66 -4.43 -20.19
C ASP A 18 8.56 -3.34 -21.27
N ALA A 19 8.45 -2.07 -20.87
CA ALA A 19 8.43 -0.94 -21.81
C ALA A 19 9.71 -0.89 -22.67
N LEU A 20 10.88 -1.01 -22.03
CA LEU A 20 12.18 -1.02 -22.71
C LEU A 20 12.32 -2.24 -23.64
N ARG A 21 12.02 -3.43 -23.16
CA ARG A 21 12.08 -4.68 -23.93
C ARG A 21 11.21 -4.63 -25.19
N ARG A 22 10.05 -3.97 -25.13
CA ARG A 22 9.11 -3.79 -26.24
C ARG A 22 9.40 -2.57 -27.11
N GLY A 23 10.44 -1.78 -26.79
CA GLY A 23 10.77 -0.55 -27.50
C GLY A 23 9.65 0.49 -27.47
N LEU A 24 8.92 0.60 -26.35
CA LEU A 24 7.85 1.61 -26.19
C LEU A 24 8.46 2.99 -25.98
N ARG A 25 7.71 4.03 -26.36
CA ARG A 25 8.20 5.41 -26.40
C ARG A 25 8.13 6.14 -25.06
N GLY A 26 7.46 5.57 -24.07
CA GLY A 26 7.21 6.15 -22.76
C GLY A 26 6.17 5.33 -22.00
N TRP A 27 5.58 5.93 -20.99
CA TRP A 27 4.54 5.31 -20.18
C TRP A 27 3.43 6.30 -19.82
N ILE A 28 2.23 5.78 -19.53
CA ILE A 28 1.07 6.55 -19.05
C ILE A 28 0.37 5.80 -17.92
N GLY A 29 -0.11 6.52 -16.91
CA GLY A 29 -0.81 5.94 -15.76
C GLY A 29 -1.74 6.91 -15.05
N THR A 30 -2.37 6.45 -13.95
CA THR A 30 -3.43 7.21 -13.27
C THR A 30 -3.24 7.36 -11.77
N SER A 31 -2.06 7.14 -11.22
CA SER A 31 -1.85 7.19 -9.76
C SER A 31 -1.22 8.51 -9.29
N SER A 32 -1.90 9.24 -8.42
CA SER A 32 -1.33 10.40 -7.70
C SER A 32 -0.53 10.02 -6.44
N GLY A 33 -0.52 8.75 -6.02
CA GLY A 33 0.14 8.25 -4.82
C GLY A 33 1.43 7.46 -5.10
N ASN A 34 1.67 6.41 -4.31
CA ASN A 34 2.87 5.57 -4.41
C ASN A 34 3.15 5.01 -5.80
N GLY A 35 2.10 4.59 -6.54
CA GLY A 35 2.26 4.10 -7.91
C GLY A 35 2.83 5.17 -8.84
N GLY A 36 2.29 6.39 -8.78
CA GLY A 36 2.78 7.51 -9.58
C GLY A 36 4.21 7.90 -9.23
N ALA A 37 4.55 7.98 -7.95
CA ALA A 37 5.90 8.31 -7.49
C ALA A 37 6.92 7.25 -7.97
N SER A 38 6.61 5.96 -7.80
CA SER A 38 7.48 4.87 -8.25
C SER A 38 7.66 4.87 -9.76
N MET A 39 6.56 4.96 -10.53
CA MET A 39 6.64 5.01 -12.00
C MET A 39 7.45 6.19 -12.51
N SER A 40 7.26 7.37 -11.90
CA SER A 40 8.02 8.56 -12.29
C SER A 40 9.52 8.41 -12.01
N ALA A 41 9.88 7.84 -10.85
CA ALA A 41 11.28 7.61 -10.48
C ALA A 41 11.96 6.61 -11.43
N TYR A 42 11.33 5.47 -11.68
CA TYR A 42 11.88 4.44 -12.56
C TYR A 42 11.87 4.86 -14.04
N GLY A 43 10.84 5.59 -14.48
CA GLY A 43 10.78 6.17 -15.82
C GLY A 43 11.89 7.20 -16.04
N ALA A 44 12.14 8.09 -15.08
CA ALA A 44 13.24 9.06 -15.13
C ALA A 44 14.59 8.34 -15.20
N LYS A 45 14.82 7.31 -14.38
CA LYS A 45 16.06 6.52 -14.42
C LYS A 45 16.29 5.84 -15.77
N ALA A 46 15.21 5.43 -16.43
CA ALA A 46 15.26 4.76 -17.75
C ALA A 46 15.28 5.75 -18.94
N GLY A 47 15.16 7.05 -18.70
CA GLY A 47 15.02 8.05 -19.76
C GLY A 47 13.71 7.96 -20.55
N LEU A 48 12.68 7.33 -20.00
CA LEU A 48 11.36 7.17 -20.62
C LEU A 48 10.42 8.30 -20.15
N PRO A 49 9.88 9.12 -21.06
CA PRO A 49 8.89 10.14 -20.73
C PRO A 49 7.63 9.48 -20.13
N GLY A 50 7.08 10.12 -19.11
CA GLY A 50 5.91 9.64 -18.41
C GLY A 50 4.79 10.65 -18.31
N PHE A 51 3.56 10.16 -18.39
CA PHE A 51 2.33 10.93 -18.28
C PHE A 51 1.47 10.36 -17.14
N LEU A 52 1.06 11.22 -16.22
CA LEU A 52 0.18 10.83 -15.11
C LEU A 52 -1.13 11.59 -15.17
N CYS A 53 -2.20 10.89 -15.53
CA CYS A 53 -3.56 11.36 -15.40
C CYS A 53 -3.94 11.28 -13.90
N ILE A 54 -4.15 12.41 -13.27
CA ILE A 54 -4.48 12.51 -11.83
C ILE A 54 -5.80 13.22 -11.65
N ALA A 55 -6.53 12.92 -10.58
CA ALA A 55 -7.73 13.68 -10.25
C ALA A 55 -7.35 15.16 -10.02
N ALA A 56 -8.17 16.09 -10.54
CA ALA A 56 -7.87 17.52 -10.45
C ALA A 56 -7.83 18.03 -8.99
N ASP A 57 -8.52 17.34 -8.08
CA ASP A 57 -8.56 17.61 -6.64
C ASP A 57 -7.55 16.75 -5.83
N ALA A 58 -6.59 16.09 -6.51
CA ALA A 58 -5.59 15.29 -5.83
C ALA A 58 -4.80 16.12 -4.79
N PRO A 59 -4.64 15.62 -3.55
CA PRO A 59 -3.93 16.36 -2.51
C PRO A 59 -2.53 16.77 -2.95
N PRO A 60 -2.14 18.06 -2.80
CA PRO A 60 -0.84 18.57 -3.23
C PRO A 60 0.35 17.80 -2.64
N GLU A 61 0.22 17.29 -1.42
CA GLU A 61 1.26 16.52 -0.74
C GLU A 61 1.61 15.22 -1.47
N LYS A 62 0.61 14.55 -2.06
CA LYS A 62 0.82 13.34 -2.86
C LYS A 62 1.57 13.67 -4.16
N VAL A 63 1.17 14.76 -4.80
CA VAL A 63 1.76 15.22 -6.07
C VAL A 63 3.23 15.63 -5.87
N ARG A 64 3.57 16.23 -4.72
CA ARG A 64 4.97 16.63 -4.40
C ARG A 64 5.96 15.47 -4.47
N SER A 65 5.54 14.25 -4.21
CA SER A 65 6.42 13.07 -4.30
C SER A 65 6.70 12.63 -5.74
N ILE A 66 5.98 13.17 -6.73
CA ILE A 66 6.08 12.85 -8.16
C ILE A 66 6.90 13.89 -8.91
N VAL A 67 6.68 15.17 -8.61
CA VAL A 67 7.25 16.33 -9.30
C VAL A 67 8.77 16.25 -9.52
N PRO A 68 9.61 15.85 -8.53
CA PRO A 68 11.06 15.80 -8.70
C PRO A 68 11.55 14.88 -9.82
N TYR A 69 10.74 13.92 -10.24
CA TYR A 69 11.10 12.93 -11.25
C TYR A 69 10.72 13.34 -12.67
N GLY A 70 10.06 14.49 -12.86
CA GLY A 70 9.82 15.09 -14.19
C GLY A 70 8.72 14.43 -15.03
N ALA A 71 7.86 13.59 -14.46
CA ALA A 71 6.68 13.10 -15.18
C ALA A 71 5.69 14.25 -15.45
N THR A 72 5.06 14.24 -16.63
CA THR A 72 4.02 15.20 -16.99
C THR A 72 2.74 14.87 -16.25
N LEU A 73 2.27 15.79 -15.42
CA LEU A 73 1.00 15.64 -14.70
C LEU A 73 -0.14 16.20 -15.54
N LEU A 74 -1.19 15.40 -15.72
CA LEU A 74 -2.39 15.71 -16.48
C LEU A 74 -3.61 15.68 -15.53
N PRO A 75 -4.02 16.83 -14.97
CA PRO A 75 -5.21 16.90 -14.13
C PRO A 75 -6.47 16.58 -14.94
N MET A 76 -7.24 15.59 -14.48
CA MET A 76 -8.45 15.09 -15.11
C MET A 76 -9.67 15.44 -14.26
N SER A 77 -10.75 15.88 -14.89
CA SER A 77 -12.03 16.14 -14.22
C SER A 77 -12.72 14.86 -13.74
N GLN A 78 -12.44 13.74 -14.42
CA GLN A 78 -12.96 12.40 -14.08
C GLN A 78 -11.90 11.34 -14.35
N LEU A 79 -11.91 10.26 -13.56
CA LEU A 79 -11.04 9.10 -13.70
C LEU A 79 -11.84 7.82 -13.35
N GLY A 80 -12.88 7.57 -14.13
CA GLY A 80 -13.71 6.36 -14.02
C GLY A 80 -13.25 5.24 -14.97
N ILE A 81 -14.12 4.25 -15.15
CA ILE A 81 -13.84 3.09 -16.02
C ILE A 81 -13.71 3.52 -17.48
N ALA A 82 -14.57 4.45 -17.95
CA ALA A 82 -14.55 4.93 -19.33
C ALA A 82 -13.24 5.63 -19.66
N GLU A 83 -12.78 6.51 -18.75
CA GLU A 83 -11.49 7.20 -18.90
C GLU A 83 -10.31 6.24 -18.89
N MET A 84 -10.38 5.17 -18.06
CA MET A 84 -9.36 4.14 -18.04
C MET A 84 -9.26 3.37 -19.35
N ASP A 85 -10.38 3.05 -19.96
CA ASP A 85 -10.43 2.37 -21.28
C ASP A 85 -9.88 3.30 -22.38
N ALA A 86 -10.25 4.58 -22.38
CA ALA A 86 -9.71 5.58 -23.29
C ALA A 86 -8.19 5.77 -23.12
N ILE A 87 -7.68 5.85 -21.89
CA ILE A 87 -6.24 5.93 -21.62
C ILE A 87 -5.51 4.68 -22.13
N ARG A 88 -6.11 3.49 -22.01
CA ARG A 88 -5.54 2.25 -22.55
C ARG A 88 -5.44 2.28 -24.08
N GLU A 89 -6.46 2.78 -24.76
CA GLU A 89 -6.46 2.95 -26.22
C GLU A 89 -5.37 3.94 -26.65
N LEU A 90 -5.29 5.12 -26.02
CA LEU A 90 -4.23 6.10 -26.27
C LEU A 90 -2.83 5.51 -25.99
N ALA A 91 -2.67 4.74 -24.91
CA ALA A 91 -1.41 4.08 -24.63
C ALA A 91 -0.97 3.15 -25.77
N SER A 92 -1.91 2.41 -26.37
CA SER A 92 -1.63 1.54 -27.51
C SER A 92 -1.29 2.35 -28.77
N GLU A 93 -2.10 3.33 -29.11
CA GLU A 93 -1.93 4.20 -30.28
C GLU A 93 -0.56 4.91 -30.30
N PHE A 94 -0.17 5.48 -29.17
CA PHE A 94 1.08 6.25 -29.02
C PHE A 94 2.28 5.42 -28.61
N ARG A 95 2.14 4.08 -28.55
CA ARG A 95 3.21 3.16 -28.14
C ARG A 95 3.75 3.48 -26.75
N LEU A 96 2.85 3.72 -25.78
CA LEU A 96 3.18 3.96 -24.39
C LEU A 96 2.86 2.68 -23.58
N LYS A 97 3.63 2.44 -22.50
CA LYS A 97 3.29 1.40 -21.52
C LYS A 97 2.21 1.91 -20.58
N LEU A 98 1.09 1.19 -20.48
CA LEU A 98 0.09 1.46 -19.46
C LEU A 98 0.62 1.02 -18.08
N SER A 99 0.64 1.94 -17.12
CA SER A 99 1.27 1.74 -15.81
C SER A 99 0.27 1.70 -14.64
N VAL A 100 -0.91 1.15 -14.88
CA VAL A 100 -1.91 0.96 -13.82
C VAL A 100 -1.51 -0.21 -12.91
N THR A 101 -1.66 -0.04 -11.59
CA THR A 101 -1.24 -1.04 -10.60
C THR A 101 -2.33 -2.09 -10.34
N ALA A 102 -2.73 -2.80 -11.41
CA ALA A 102 -3.69 -3.89 -11.40
C ALA A 102 -3.35 -4.90 -12.50
N TYR A 103 -3.56 -6.19 -12.24
CA TYR A 103 -3.34 -7.27 -13.22
C TYR A 103 -4.22 -7.12 -14.45
N ARG A 104 -5.45 -6.64 -14.27
CA ARG A 104 -6.37 -6.35 -15.37
C ARG A 104 -5.77 -5.44 -16.45
N TYR A 105 -4.87 -4.53 -16.09
CA TYR A 105 -4.36 -3.48 -16.98
C TYR A 105 -2.86 -3.58 -17.27
N ASN A 106 -2.08 -4.13 -16.35
CA ASN A 106 -0.63 -4.19 -16.42
C ASN A 106 -0.08 -5.45 -15.74
N PRO A 107 -0.41 -6.65 -16.28
CA PRO A 107 0.00 -7.92 -15.69
C PRO A 107 1.53 -8.06 -15.59
N GLU A 108 2.28 -7.60 -16.60
CA GLU A 108 3.75 -7.65 -16.59
C GLU A 108 4.34 -6.78 -15.47
N GLY A 109 3.80 -5.58 -15.25
CA GLY A 109 4.24 -4.74 -14.14
C GLY A 109 3.88 -5.35 -12.79
N MET A 110 2.66 -5.87 -12.66
CA MET A 110 2.20 -6.48 -11.40
C MET A 110 3.02 -7.71 -11.02
N SER A 111 3.53 -8.48 -11.98
CA SER A 111 4.39 -9.65 -11.71
C SER A 111 5.68 -9.30 -10.94
N GLY A 112 6.17 -8.06 -11.05
CA GLY A 112 7.29 -7.58 -10.22
C GLY A 112 7.03 -7.66 -8.72
N SER A 113 5.77 -7.62 -8.29
CA SER A 113 5.38 -7.78 -6.88
C SER A 113 5.26 -9.23 -6.43
N GLU A 114 5.26 -10.20 -7.35
CA GLU A 114 5.22 -11.63 -7.02
C GLU A 114 6.48 -12.07 -6.25
N ALA A 115 7.59 -11.37 -6.46
CA ALA A 115 8.82 -11.55 -5.70
C ALA A 115 8.62 -11.45 -4.18
N ILE A 116 7.59 -10.73 -3.70
CA ILE A 116 7.27 -10.63 -2.25
C ILE A 116 6.94 -12.02 -1.69
N GLY A 117 6.08 -12.78 -2.37
CA GLY A 117 5.74 -14.15 -1.94
C GLY A 117 6.94 -15.09 -1.96
N SER A 118 7.77 -15.03 -3.01
CA SER A 118 8.98 -15.84 -3.12
C SER A 118 10.03 -15.48 -2.06
N GLU A 119 10.17 -14.20 -1.72
CA GLU A 119 11.05 -13.72 -0.65
C GLU A 119 10.58 -14.23 0.73
N LEU A 120 9.28 -14.27 0.99
CA LEU A 120 8.73 -14.81 2.23
C LEU A 120 9.09 -16.29 2.42
N ILE A 121 8.98 -17.11 1.38
CA ILE A 121 9.36 -18.53 1.42
C ILE A 121 10.82 -18.68 1.86
N ASN A 122 11.71 -17.81 1.36
CA ASN A 122 13.13 -17.84 1.68
C ASN A 122 13.47 -17.30 3.09
N GLN A 123 12.55 -16.63 3.76
CA GLN A 123 12.77 -16.06 5.10
C GLN A 123 12.41 -17.03 6.24
N GLY A 124 11.72 -18.11 5.96
CA GLY A 124 11.38 -19.13 6.95
C GLY A 124 9.92 -19.56 6.92
N GLU A 125 9.51 -20.30 7.96
CA GLU A 125 8.16 -20.83 8.08
C GLU A 125 7.18 -19.78 8.61
N PHE A 126 6.02 -19.70 7.97
CA PHE A 126 4.90 -18.86 8.37
C PHE A 126 3.58 -19.57 8.05
N THR A 127 2.52 -19.19 8.75
CA THR A 127 1.20 -19.84 8.64
C THR A 127 0.13 -18.90 8.06
N HIS A 128 0.30 -17.60 8.20
CA HIS A 128 -0.66 -16.59 7.79
C HIS A 128 0.06 -15.37 7.21
N VAL A 129 -0.49 -14.79 6.16
CA VAL A 129 0.04 -13.55 5.56
C VAL A 129 -1.06 -12.50 5.49
N TYR A 130 -0.93 -11.44 6.26
CA TYR A 130 -1.85 -10.30 6.28
C TYR A 130 -1.45 -9.29 5.22
N VAL A 131 -2.34 -9.06 4.26
CA VAL A 131 -2.07 -8.22 3.09
C VAL A 131 -3.09 -7.09 3.00
N PRO A 132 -2.67 -5.82 3.03
CA PRO A 132 -3.59 -4.70 2.83
C PRO A 132 -4.02 -4.63 1.37
N ALA A 133 -5.33 -4.53 1.13
CA ALA A 133 -5.92 -4.59 -0.19
C ALA A 133 -6.77 -3.35 -0.52
N GLY A 134 -6.30 -2.54 -1.47
CA GLY A 134 -7.15 -1.58 -2.18
C GLY A 134 -7.71 -2.22 -3.44
N GLY A 135 -6.97 -2.23 -4.54
CA GLY A 135 -7.37 -2.83 -5.81
C GLY A 135 -7.30 -4.36 -5.89
N GLY A 136 -6.76 -5.03 -4.87
CA GLY A 136 -6.58 -6.49 -4.81
C GLY A 136 -5.27 -7.00 -5.40
N GLY A 137 -4.60 -6.24 -6.27
CA GLY A 137 -3.44 -6.70 -7.03
C GLY A 137 -2.25 -7.17 -6.18
N LEU A 138 -1.97 -6.52 -5.04
CA LEU A 138 -0.89 -6.98 -4.15
C LEU A 138 -1.18 -8.37 -3.57
N LEU A 139 -2.41 -8.61 -3.15
CA LEU A 139 -2.82 -9.91 -2.60
C LEU A 139 -2.66 -11.01 -3.65
N VAL A 140 -3.10 -10.75 -4.89
CA VAL A 140 -2.89 -11.67 -6.03
C VAL A 140 -1.39 -11.91 -6.28
N ALA A 141 -0.57 -10.85 -6.24
CA ALA A 141 0.88 -10.98 -6.43
C ALA A 141 1.53 -11.84 -5.34
N VAL A 142 1.18 -11.60 -4.08
CA VAL A 142 1.68 -12.43 -2.95
C VAL A 142 1.27 -13.88 -3.14
N ALA A 143 0.00 -14.15 -3.46
CA ALA A 143 -0.50 -15.49 -3.72
C ALA A 143 0.29 -16.21 -4.82
N ARG A 144 0.50 -15.55 -5.96
CA ARG A 144 1.27 -16.10 -7.08
C ARG A 144 2.73 -16.35 -6.73
N GLY A 145 3.34 -15.42 -5.98
CA GLY A 145 4.72 -15.56 -5.53
C GLY A 145 4.93 -16.66 -4.50
N LEU A 146 3.93 -16.96 -3.67
CA LEU A 146 3.92 -18.12 -2.77
C LEU A 146 3.76 -19.43 -3.57
N GLY A 147 2.94 -19.43 -4.63
CA GLY A 147 2.69 -20.60 -5.45
C GLY A 147 2.25 -21.82 -4.63
N GLY A 148 2.52 -23.02 -5.12
CA GLY A 148 2.30 -24.28 -4.38
C GLY A 148 3.32 -24.60 -3.31
N ALA A 149 4.31 -23.73 -3.07
CA ALA A 149 5.39 -23.97 -2.11
C ALA A 149 5.01 -23.60 -0.66
N SER A 150 3.86 -22.95 -0.44
CA SER A 150 3.40 -22.53 0.88
C SER A 150 1.95 -22.95 1.11
N THR A 151 1.64 -23.40 2.33
CA THR A 151 0.28 -23.68 2.81
C THR A 151 -0.27 -22.54 3.68
N ALA A 152 0.40 -21.39 3.68
CA ALA A 152 -0.01 -20.24 4.48
C ALA A 152 -1.34 -19.66 3.99
N ARG A 153 -2.20 -19.30 4.94
CA ARG A 153 -3.47 -18.64 4.67
C ARG A 153 -3.26 -17.16 4.35
N LEU A 154 -3.91 -16.68 3.32
CA LEU A 154 -3.88 -15.27 2.94
C LEU A 154 -5.05 -14.52 3.58
N ILE A 155 -4.75 -13.45 4.29
CA ILE A 155 -5.74 -12.60 4.94
C ILE A 155 -5.83 -11.27 4.19
N CYS A 156 -7.01 -11.03 3.58
CA CYS A 156 -7.32 -9.76 2.95
C CYS A 156 -7.70 -8.74 3.99
N THR A 157 -6.96 -7.64 4.10
CA THR A 157 -7.29 -6.59 5.06
C THR A 157 -7.72 -5.31 4.35
N GLN A 158 -8.90 -4.79 4.69
CA GLN A 158 -9.48 -3.56 4.13
C GLN A 158 -10.01 -2.66 5.24
N PRO A 159 -10.11 -1.33 5.03
CA PRO A 159 -10.74 -0.44 5.99
C PRO A 159 -12.27 -0.61 5.96
N GLU A 160 -12.92 -0.62 7.11
CA GLU A 160 -14.39 -0.80 7.27
C GLU A 160 -15.20 0.11 6.33
N GLY A 161 -14.78 1.34 6.13
CA GLY A 161 -15.47 2.25 5.23
C GLY A 161 -15.20 2.02 3.73
N CYS A 162 -14.39 1.03 3.36
CA CYS A 162 -14.08 0.68 1.97
C CYS A 162 -13.56 -0.76 1.85
N ASP A 163 -14.43 -1.74 2.09
CA ASP A 163 -14.10 -3.16 2.23
C ASP A 163 -14.82 -4.11 1.26
N PRO A 164 -14.94 -3.76 -0.05
CA PRO A 164 -15.73 -4.55 -1.00
C PRO A 164 -15.23 -5.98 -1.19
N ILE A 165 -13.91 -6.24 -1.09
CA ILE A 165 -13.38 -7.61 -1.23
C ILE A 165 -13.75 -8.43 0.02
N VAL A 166 -13.64 -7.86 1.21
CA VAL A 166 -14.00 -8.54 2.46
C VAL A 166 -15.48 -8.87 2.48
N ARG A 167 -16.35 -7.93 2.13
CA ARG A 167 -17.80 -8.15 2.05
C ARG A 167 -18.19 -9.21 1.00
N PHE A 168 -17.47 -9.25 -0.11
CA PHE A 168 -17.65 -10.30 -1.12
C PHE A 168 -17.18 -11.69 -0.62
N LEU A 169 -16.09 -11.75 0.14
CA LEU A 169 -15.63 -12.98 0.80
C LEU A 169 -16.66 -13.50 1.79
N ASN A 170 -17.27 -12.61 2.56
CA ASN A 170 -18.30 -12.90 3.56
C ASN A 170 -19.68 -13.18 2.93
N ARG A 171 -19.84 -13.09 1.60
CA ARG A 171 -21.10 -13.27 0.87
C ARG A 171 -22.17 -12.21 1.20
N GLU A 172 -21.75 -11.04 1.67
CA GLU A 172 -22.64 -9.91 1.94
C GLU A 172 -23.03 -9.17 0.66
N ILE A 173 -22.20 -9.25 -0.37
CA ILE A 173 -22.41 -8.69 -1.71
C ILE A 173 -22.07 -9.72 -2.78
N VAL A 174 -22.71 -9.61 -3.96
CA VAL A 174 -22.53 -10.56 -5.09
C VAL A 174 -21.36 -10.23 -6.01
N GLU A 175 -20.86 -8.99 -5.96
CA GLU A 175 -19.69 -8.48 -6.67
C GLU A 175 -18.83 -7.70 -5.70
N PRO A 176 -17.49 -7.74 -5.82
CA PRO A 176 -16.61 -6.97 -4.93
C PRO A 176 -16.62 -5.48 -5.31
N GLN A 177 -17.77 -4.85 -5.16
CA GLN A 177 -18.01 -3.44 -5.50
C GLN A 177 -19.01 -2.83 -4.54
N ILE A 178 -18.76 -1.59 -4.10
CA ILE A 178 -19.63 -0.76 -3.29
C ILE A 178 -19.82 0.60 -3.97
N VAL A 179 -20.80 1.38 -3.52
CA VAL A 179 -21.13 2.67 -4.14
C VAL A 179 -20.07 3.73 -3.88
N SER A 180 -19.57 3.82 -2.64
CA SER A 180 -18.59 4.83 -2.22
C SER A 180 -17.75 4.35 -1.05
N CYS A 181 -16.59 4.97 -0.85
CA CYS A 181 -15.75 4.75 0.33
C CYS A 181 -15.93 5.90 1.33
N THR A 182 -16.07 5.57 2.60
CA THR A 182 -16.10 6.54 3.72
C THR A 182 -14.78 6.54 4.51
N SER A 183 -13.95 5.49 4.37
CA SER A 183 -12.62 5.45 4.96
C SER A 183 -11.72 6.56 4.42
N THR A 184 -10.84 7.06 5.27
CA THR A 184 -9.81 8.05 4.94
C THR A 184 -8.42 7.45 4.76
N ILE A 185 -8.28 6.13 4.87
CA ILE A 185 -7.01 5.41 4.69
C ILE A 185 -6.55 5.50 3.24
N SER A 186 -5.57 6.34 3.00
CA SER A 186 -5.04 6.58 1.66
C SER A 186 -4.48 5.32 1.01
N GLY A 187 -4.76 5.16 -0.30
CA GLY A 187 -4.29 4.00 -1.08
C GLY A 187 -5.20 2.78 -1.02
N LEU A 188 -6.18 2.74 -0.10
CA LEU A 188 -7.17 1.66 0.01
C LEU A 188 -8.60 2.08 -0.37
N GLN A 189 -8.81 3.33 -0.73
CA GLN A 189 -10.11 3.92 -1.10
C GLN A 189 -10.51 3.55 -2.54
N LEU A 190 -10.80 2.29 -2.79
CA LEU A 190 -11.19 1.75 -4.09
C LEU A 190 -12.53 1.01 -3.99
N PRO A 191 -13.66 1.68 -4.28
CA PRO A 191 -15.00 1.08 -4.16
C PRO A 191 -15.25 -0.05 -5.16
N ALA A 192 -14.55 -0.06 -6.31
CA ALA A 192 -14.60 -1.09 -7.33
C ALA A 192 -13.18 -1.60 -7.64
N PRO A 193 -12.62 -2.51 -6.82
CA PRO A 193 -11.25 -3.00 -6.99
C PRO A 193 -11.10 -3.80 -8.29
N PRO A 194 -10.18 -3.41 -9.19
CA PRO A 194 -10.04 -4.03 -10.51
C PRO A 194 -9.64 -5.50 -10.45
N ASP A 195 -8.90 -5.92 -9.45
CA ASP A 195 -8.50 -7.31 -9.22
C ASP A 195 -9.28 -7.98 -8.07
N GLY A 196 -10.42 -7.41 -7.66
CA GLY A 196 -11.15 -7.84 -6.47
C GLY A 196 -11.59 -9.31 -6.49
N LYS A 197 -12.08 -9.80 -7.63
CA LYS A 197 -12.46 -11.23 -7.80
C LYS A 197 -11.23 -12.15 -7.72
N LEU A 198 -10.13 -11.77 -8.36
CA LEU A 198 -8.88 -12.54 -8.31
C LEU A 198 -8.32 -12.61 -6.89
N ALA A 199 -8.37 -11.47 -6.16
CA ALA A 199 -7.95 -11.41 -4.78
C ALA A 199 -8.81 -12.32 -3.88
N ALA A 200 -10.14 -12.27 -4.05
CA ALA A 200 -11.03 -13.14 -3.29
C ALA A 200 -10.83 -14.63 -3.60
N SER A 201 -10.56 -14.98 -4.87
CA SER A 201 -10.21 -16.36 -5.25
C SER A 201 -8.95 -16.82 -4.52
N ALA A 202 -7.88 -16.05 -4.56
CA ALA A 202 -6.62 -16.35 -3.89
C ALA A 202 -6.78 -16.55 -2.36
N VAL A 203 -7.63 -15.74 -1.72
CA VAL A 203 -7.95 -15.90 -0.29
C VAL A 203 -8.67 -17.24 -0.04
N ARG A 204 -9.68 -17.56 -0.85
CA ARG A 204 -10.46 -18.83 -0.71
C ARG A 204 -9.60 -20.05 -0.99
N GLU A 205 -8.72 -20.01 -1.98
CA GLU A 205 -7.82 -21.11 -2.34
C GLU A 205 -6.82 -21.45 -1.23
N THR A 206 -6.56 -20.53 -0.31
CA THR A 206 -5.66 -20.71 0.83
C THR A 206 -6.40 -20.94 2.15
N ASP A 207 -7.72 -21.19 2.15
CA ASP A 207 -8.56 -21.21 3.35
C ASP A 207 -8.39 -19.96 4.23
N GLY A 208 -8.09 -18.82 3.60
CA GLY A 208 -7.95 -17.53 4.24
C GLY A 208 -9.29 -16.83 4.48
N TRP A 209 -9.23 -15.59 4.95
CA TRP A 209 -10.42 -14.80 5.25
C TRP A 209 -10.19 -13.30 5.01
N GLY A 210 -11.27 -12.54 5.11
CA GLY A 210 -11.25 -11.08 5.08
C GLY A 210 -11.34 -10.47 6.48
N CYS A 211 -10.61 -9.39 6.72
CA CYS A 211 -10.69 -8.58 7.92
C CYS A 211 -10.98 -7.13 7.53
N SER A 212 -12.09 -6.59 8.01
CA SER A 212 -12.35 -5.16 8.01
C SER A 212 -11.81 -4.54 9.29
N VAL A 213 -11.14 -3.37 9.17
CA VAL A 213 -10.48 -2.69 10.28
C VAL A 213 -10.90 -1.22 10.26
N SER A 214 -11.26 -0.68 11.43
CA SER A 214 -11.60 0.74 11.52
C SER A 214 -10.39 1.64 11.21
N ASP A 215 -10.63 2.83 10.67
CA ASP A 215 -9.58 3.83 10.46
C ASP A 215 -8.87 4.16 11.78
N ALA A 216 -9.62 4.20 12.89
CA ALA A 216 -9.09 4.48 14.22
C ALA A 216 -8.08 3.41 14.68
N ASP A 217 -8.40 2.13 14.50
CA ASP A 217 -7.49 1.03 14.85
C ASP A 217 -6.25 1.03 13.98
N ALA A 218 -6.37 1.35 12.70
CA ALA A 218 -5.23 1.49 11.80
C ALA A 218 -4.28 2.62 12.25
N TRP A 219 -4.82 3.75 12.72
CA TRP A 219 -4.02 4.86 13.23
C TRP A 219 -3.38 4.54 14.59
N LEU A 220 -4.10 3.91 15.50
CA LEU A 220 -3.54 3.44 16.76
C LEU A 220 -2.39 2.45 16.54
N MET A 221 -2.56 1.54 15.59
CA MET A 221 -1.50 0.60 15.22
C MET A 221 -0.30 1.30 14.57
N GLN A 222 -0.51 2.33 13.75
CA GLN A 222 0.57 3.15 13.19
C GLN A 222 1.40 3.81 14.32
N ASP A 223 0.72 4.36 15.31
CA ASP A 223 1.36 5.00 16.47
C ASP A 223 2.10 3.96 17.34
N TYR A 224 1.51 2.77 17.52
CA TYR A 224 2.15 1.66 18.24
C TYR A 224 3.44 1.20 17.53
N LEU A 225 3.37 0.90 16.23
CA LEU A 225 4.54 0.48 15.47
C LEU A 225 5.66 1.52 15.50
N ALA A 226 5.32 2.81 15.39
CA ALA A 226 6.30 3.88 15.46
C ALA A 226 6.93 4.01 16.85
N SER A 227 6.12 4.02 17.92
CA SER A 227 6.58 4.33 19.29
C SER A 227 7.14 3.12 20.04
N LYS A 228 6.74 1.90 19.70
CA LYS A 228 7.14 0.66 20.39
C LYS A 228 8.10 -0.20 19.59
N GLU A 229 7.94 -0.23 18.26
CA GLU A 229 8.78 -1.05 17.37
C GLU A 229 9.81 -0.22 16.59
N GLY A 230 9.72 1.11 16.61
CA GLY A 230 10.58 2.00 15.83
C GLY A 230 10.31 1.91 14.31
N ILE A 231 9.13 1.40 13.92
CA ILE A 231 8.74 1.16 12.52
C ILE A 231 7.66 2.16 12.14
N PHE A 232 8.00 3.18 11.37
CA PHE A 232 7.03 4.17 10.89
C PHE A 232 6.55 3.84 9.49
N VAL A 233 5.28 3.45 9.37
CA VAL A 233 4.63 3.00 8.13
C VAL A 233 3.41 3.83 7.78
N GLU A 234 2.94 3.74 6.52
CA GLU A 234 1.66 4.33 6.11
C GLU A 234 0.48 3.71 6.87
N PRO A 235 -0.63 4.45 7.07
CA PRO A 235 -1.85 3.90 7.66
C PRO A 235 -2.35 2.64 6.95
N ALA A 236 -2.23 2.58 5.61
CA ALA A 236 -2.57 1.40 4.82
C ALA A 236 -1.74 0.16 5.20
N SER A 237 -0.47 0.35 5.59
CA SER A 237 0.39 -0.75 6.09
C SER A 237 0.01 -1.15 7.51
N ALA A 238 -0.21 -0.16 8.38
CA ALA A 238 -0.58 -0.38 9.77
C ALA A 238 -1.93 -1.11 9.90
N LEU A 239 -2.85 -0.89 8.97
CA LEU A 239 -4.14 -1.57 8.91
C LEU A 239 -4.00 -3.09 8.90
N ALA A 240 -3.03 -3.65 8.16
CA ALA A 240 -2.80 -5.09 8.15
C ALA A 240 -2.27 -5.61 9.50
N ALA A 241 -1.46 -4.84 10.20
CA ALA A 241 -1.01 -5.17 11.56
C ALA A 241 -2.14 -5.06 12.58
N ALA A 242 -3.04 -4.08 12.44
CA ALA A 242 -4.23 -3.96 13.26
C ALA A 242 -5.20 -5.15 13.07
N ALA A 243 -5.36 -5.64 11.82
CA ALA A 243 -6.13 -6.85 11.53
C ALA A 243 -5.55 -8.08 12.25
N LEU A 244 -4.22 -8.25 12.23
CA LEU A 244 -3.56 -9.30 12.99
C LEU A 244 -3.84 -9.17 14.49
N ALA A 245 -3.70 -7.97 15.05
CA ALA A 245 -3.97 -7.74 16.47
C ALA A 245 -5.43 -8.09 16.86
N ASN A 246 -6.39 -7.76 16.00
CA ASN A 246 -7.80 -8.08 16.19
C ASN A 246 -8.05 -9.61 16.13
N ASP A 247 -7.41 -10.33 15.20
CA ASP A 247 -7.52 -11.79 15.11
C ASP A 247 -6.87 -12.50 16.30
N VAL A 248 -5.74 -11.98 16.82
CA VAL A 248 -5.14 -12.48 18.06
C VAL A 248 -6.07 -12.26 19.25
N LYS A 249 -6.61 -11.06 19.41
CA LYS A 249 -7.49 -10.66 20.50
C LYS A 249 -8.81 -11.47 20.49
N SER A 250 -9.33 -11.79 19.32
CA SER A 250 -10.54 -12.62 19.17
C SER A 250 -10.30 -14.11 19.33
N GLY A 251 -9.05 -14.56 19.47
CA GLY A 251 -8.70 -15.98 19.55
C GLY A 251 -8.81 -16.75 18.22
N ARG A 252 -8.90 -16.03 17.08
CA ARG A 252 -8.97 -16.68 15.75
C ARG A 252 -7.68 -17.40 15.39
N LEU A 253 -6.53 -16.93 15.87
CA LEU A 253 -5.23 -17.55 15.65
C LEU A 253 -4.88 -18.55 16.76
N ALA A 254 -4.38 -19.73 16.35
CA ALA A 254 -3.81 -20.68 17.30
C ALA A 254 -2.52 -20.12 17.94
N ALA A 255 -2.20 -20.53 19.15
CA ALA A 255 -0.98 -20.09 19.84
C ALA A 255 0.32 -20.46 19.08
N THR A 256 0.25 -21.47 18.21
CA THR A 256 1.36 -21.90 17.34
C THR A 256 1.43 -21.17 16.01
N ALA A 257 0.51 -20.23 15.75
CA ALA A 257 0.50 -19.47 14.50
C ALA A 257 1.76 -18.61 14.36
N ARG A 258 2.27 -18.54 13.14
CA ARG A 258 3.40 -17.70 12.75
C ARG A 258 2.93 -16.70 11.68
N PRO A 259 2.23 -15.63 12.07
CA PRO A 259 1.71 -14.66 11.13
C PRO A 259 2.82 -13.74 10.60
N VAL A 260 2.66 -13.34 9.34
CA VAL A 260 3.46 -12.29 8.68
C VAL A 260 2.54 -11.15 8.27
N VAL A 261 3.00 -9.92 8.43
CA VAL A 261 2.30 -8.72 7.97
C VAL A 261 3.10 -8.05 6.86
N ILE A 262 2.46 -7.76 5.75
CA ILE A 262 3.09 -7.01 4.65
C ILE A 262 2.99 -5.51 4.93
N LEU A 263 4.12 -4.90 5.30
CA LEU A 263 4.23 -3.45 5.46
C LEU A 263 4.58 -2.81 4.11
N THR A 264 3.62 -2.14 3.50
CA THR A 264 3.62 -1.76 2.09
C THR A 264 4.35 -0.47 1.76
N GLY A 265 4.48 0.44 2.74
CA GLY A 265 5.08 1.73 2.50
C GLY A 265 5.49 2.48 3.77
N SER A 266 6.48 3.37 3.62
CA SER A 266 6.98 4.23 4.68
C SER A 266 5.96 5.28 5.11
N GLY A 267 5.82 5.53 6.40
CA GLY A 267 4.97 6.56 6.97
C GLY A 267 5.32 7.98 6.52
N LEU A 268 6.58 8.21 6.11
CA LEU A 268 7.01 9.50 5.58
C LEU A 268 6.29 9.90 4.28
N LYS A 269 5.59 8.97 3.64
CA LYS A 269 4.80 9.23 2.44
C LYS A 269 3.39 9.75 2.75
N ASP A 270 2.91 9.63 3.99
CA ASP A 270 1.62 10.16 4.45
C ASP A 270 1.74 10.78 5.85
N MET A 271 2.22 12.01 5.88
CA MET A 271 2.44 12.79 7.11
C MET A 271 1.22 13.62 7.54
N ARG A 272 0.04 13.42 6.95
CA ARG A 272 -1.14 14.28 7.20
C ARG A 272 -1.57 14.35 8.66
N ARG A 273 -1.43 13.25 9.41
CA ARG A 273 -1.75 13.21 10.85
C ARG A 273 -0.70 13.90 11.73
N PHE A 274 0.52 14.03 11.23
CA PHE A 274 1.67 14.54 11.99
C PHE A 274 2.03 15.97 11.61
N ARG A 275 1.08 16.73 11.09
CA ARG A 275 1.23 18.17 10.84
C ARG A 275 1.26 18.91 12.18
N SER A 276 2.41 18.98 12.79
CA SER A 276 2.61 19.75 14.01
C SER A 276 3.27 21.09 13.64
N THR A 277 2.45 22.11 13.44
CA THR A 277 2.90 23.50 13.52
C THR A 277 3.24 23.88 14.95
N ASP A 278 2.67 23.17 15.92
CA ASP A 278 2.79 23.49 17.35
C ASP A 278 4.17 23.16 17.95
N LEU A 279 4.89 22.18 17.38
CA LEU A 279 6.24 21.83 17.85
C LEU A 279 7.25 22.97 17.64
N LEU A 280 7.10 23.77 16.59
CA LEU A 280 7.97 24.92 16.31
C LEU A 280 7.56 26.19 17.03
N THR A 281 6.37 26.23 17.63
CA THR A 281 5.86 27.36 18.43
C THR A 281 6.07 27.16 19.94
N GLN A 282 6.60 25.99 20.34
CA GLN A 282 6.95 25.75 21.75
C GLN A 282 8.09 26.64 22.19
N ARG A 283 8.09 26.96 23.51
CA ARG A 283 9.15 27.71 24.16
C ARG A 283 10.53 27.17 23.79
N MET A 284 11.43 28.05 23.35
CA MET A 284 12.84 27.68 23.17
C MET A 284 13.46 27.32 24.54
N PHE A 285 14.21 26.22 24.56
CA PHE A 285 14.93 25.74 25.73
C PHE A 285 16.40 26.12 25.63
N THR A 286 17.00 26.43 26.76
CA THR A 286 18.44 26.59 26.90
C THR A 286 19.06 25.30 27.43
N ILE A 287 20.38 25.19 27.42
CA ILE A 287 21.10 24.05 28.04
C ILE A 287 20.76 23.91 29.54
N ALA A 288 20.55 25.04 30.24
CA ALA A 288 20.16 25.01 31.66
C ALA A 288 18.77 24.36 31.87
N ASP A 289 17.85 24.50 30.91
CA ASP A 289 16.52 23.90 30.98
C ASP A 289 16.54 22.36 30.74
N LEU A 290 17.63 21.82 30.20
CA LEU A 290 17.74 20.36 29.91
C LEU A 290 18.06 19.56 31.18
N ARG A 291 18.93 20.10 32.06
CA ARG A 291 19.40 19.40 33.29
C ARG A 291 18.24 18.84 34.13
N PRO A 292 17.23 19.63 34.56
CA PRO A 292 16.12 19.10 35.36
C PRO A 292 15.29 18.04 34.64
N ARG A 293 15.22 18.11 33.31
CA ARG A 293 14.49 17.12 32.49
C ARG A 293 15.24 15.79 32.41
N LEU A 294 16.57 15.83 32.30
CA LEU A 294 17.40 14.62 32.27
C LEU A 294 17.43 13.94 33.65
N GLU A 295 17.52 14.71 34.72
CA GLU A 295 17.45 14.21 36.11
C GLU A 295 16.10 13.50 36.38
N ALA A 296 15.00 13.97 35.78
CA ALA A 296 13.69 13.35 35.89
C ALA A 296 13.60 12.00 35.16
N ILE A 297 14.40 11.76 34.11
CA ILE A 297 14.48 10.49 33.41
C ILE A 297 15.22 9.45 34.27
N ASP A 298 16.32 9.85 34.92
CA ASP A 298 17.08 8.95 35.81
C ASP A 298 16.27 8.52 37.04
N ALA A 299 15.31 9.34 37.46
CA ALA A 299 14.41 9.04 38.58
C ALA A 299 13.24 8.11 38.18
N SER A 300 12.96 7.92 36.88
CA SER A 300 11.99 6.98 36.38
C SER A 300 12.68 5.65 36.05
N GLU A 301 12.30 4.57 36.70
CA GLU A 301 12.80 3.23 36.35
C GLU A 301 12.60 3.00 34.82
N PRO A 302 13.62 2.46 34.11
CA PRO A 302 13.47 2.12 32.71
C PRO A 302 12.33 1.11 32.58
N PRO A 303 11.43 1.24 31.59
CA PRO A 303 10.37 0.27 31.40
C PRO A 303 10.99 -1.11 31.26
N ALA A 304 10.49 -2.07 32.06
CA ALA A 304 10.94 -3.45 32.01
C ALA A 304 10.93 -3.92 30.56
N ARG A 305 12.08 -4.34 30.03
CA ARG A 305 12.18 -4.98 28.72
C ARG A 305 11.37 -6.26 28.77
N ARG A 306 10.20 -6.27 28.16
CA ARG A 306 9.37 -7.48 27.93
C ARG A 306 9.71 -8.10 26.59
#